data_6486412a92c17e3ac303a5a94c5acc76
#
_entry.id   6486412a92c17e3ac303a5a94c5acc76
#
_cell.length_a   1.000
_cell.length_b   1.000
_cell.length_c   1.000
_cell.angle_alpha   90.00
_cell.angle_beta   90.00
_cell.angle_gamma   90.00
#
_symmetry.space_group_name_H-M   'P 1'
#
loop_
_entity.id
_entity.type
_entity.pdbx_description
1 polymer ?
#
loop_
_entity_poly.entity_id
_entity_poly.type
_entity_poly.pdbx_seq_one_letter_code
_entity_poly.pdbx_strand_id
1 'polypeptide(L)'
;VLSGQIKLEDALQDWGRGMLKVLPPGAIPPNPSELLGSHQMAQVISNLKREFDVVILDTPPLLAVSDAAVLASQADGAVVVVRHGKSSKDAVRNAVASLEQINANILGTVLNAVPVKRGGSYGYAYGYGYGDGKPSGDYKKPAIQQGA
;
A
#
# COMPACT_ATOMS: atom_id res chain seq x y z
N VAL A 1 -15.37 -5.70 -6.64
CA VAL A 1 -16.10 -5.51 -5.38
C VAL A 1 -16.94 -4.24 -5.44
N LEU A 2 -16.34 -3.05 -5.58
CA LEU A 2 -17.06 -1.76 -5.56
C LEU A 2 -18.10 -1.62 -6.67
N SER A 3 -17.90 -2.27 -7.84
CA SER A 3 -18.88 -2.32 -8.93
C SER A 3 -19.98 -3.40 -8.76
N GLY A 4 -19.95 -4.15 -7.66
CA GLY A 4 -20.91 -5.24 -7.40
C GLY A 4 -20.73 -6.52 -8.22
N GLN A 5 -19.67 -6.61 -9.03
CA GLN A 5 -19.45 -7.77 -9.93
C GLN A 5 -18.90 -9.00 -9.20
N ILE A 6 -18.24 -8.82 -8.07
CA ILE A 6 -17.65 -9.88 -7.25
C ILE A 6 -17.85 -9.56 -5.76
N LYS A 7 -18.10 -10.55 -4.94
CA LYS A 7 -18.19 -10.38 -3.49
C LYS A 7 -16.81 -10.14 -2.88
N LEU A 8 -16.76 -9.48 -1.72
CA LEU A 8 -15.50 -9.18 -1.04
C LEU A 8 -14.75 -10.47 -0.67
N GLU A 9 -15.46 -11.46 -0.14
CA GLU A 9 -14.89 -12.74 0.28
C GLU A 9 -14.21 -13.48 -0.89
N ASP A 10 -14.83 -13.43 -2.08
CA ASP A 10 -14.32 -14.09 -3.30
C ASP A 10 -13.14 -13.33 -3.92
N ALA A 11 -12.98 -12.05 -3.61
CA ALA A 11 -11.90 -11.20 -4.13
C ALA A 11 -10.64 -11.24 -3.26
N LEU A 12 -10.76 -11.61 -1.98
CA LEU A 12 -9.65 -11.72 -1.06
C LEU A 12 -8.79 -12.95 -1.36
N GLN A 13 -7.49 -12.74 -1.49
CA GLN A 13 -6.51 -13.78 -1.79
C GLN A 13 -5.63 -14.05 -0.57
N ASP A 14 -5.42 -15.32 -0.26
CA ASP A 14 -4.46 -15.73 0.76
C ASP A 14 -3.03 -15.50 0.29
N TRP A 15 -2.22 -14.87 1.15
CA TRP A 15 -0.81 -14.67 0.92
C TRP A 15 0.04 -15.29 2.02
N GLY A 16 1.11 -15.96 1.62
CA GLY A 16 1.99 -16.65 2.55
C GLY A 16 1.30 -17.84 3.23
N ARG A 17 1.38 -17.91 4.55
CA ARG A 17 0.79 -19.01 5.36
C ARG A 17 -0.63 -18.71 5.86
N GLY A 18 -1.38 -17.90 5.13
CA GLY A 18 -2.77 -17.57 5.48
C GLY A 18 -2.96 -16.49 6.56
N MET A 19 -1.88 -15.87 7.03
CA MET A 19 -1.96 -14.75 7.99
C MET A 19 -2.18 -13.39 7.33
N LEU A 20 -2.05 -13.30 6.01
CA LEU A 20 -2.28 -12.09 5.23
C LEU A 20 -3.29 -12.38 4.13
N LYS A 21 -4.31 -11.55 4.05
CA LYS A 21 -5.22 -11.48 2.90
C LYS A 21 -4.87 -10.27 2.05
N VAL A 22 -4.86 -10.44 0.76
CA VAL A 22 -4.63 -9.35 -0.19
C VAL A 22 -5.87 -9.16 -1.03
N LEU A 23 -6.37 -7.93 -1.11
CA LEU A 23 -7.40 -7.52 -2.05
C LEU A 23 -6.71 -6.85 -3.24
N PRO A 24 -6.51 -7.55 -4.37
CA PRO A 24 -5.85 -6.96 -5.52
C PRO A 24 -6.75 -5.94 -6.22
N PRO A 25 -6.16 -5.00 -6.99
CA PRO A 25 -6.95 -4.09 -7.80
C PRO A 25 -7.71 -4.88 -8.88
N GLY A 26 -8.93 -4.43 -9.16
CA GLY A 26 -9.71 -4.89 -10.31
C GLY A 26 -9.42 -4.08 -11.56
N ALA A 27 -10.36 -4.10 -12.52
CA ALA A 27 -10.34 -3.20 -13.66
C ALA A 27 -10.41 -1.74 -13.19
N ILE A 28 -9.62 -0.87 -13.82
CA ILE A 28 -9.60 0.56 -13.49
C ILE A 28 -10.91 1.19 -13.99
N PRO A 29 -11.75 1.74 -13.10
CA PRO A 29 -12.98 2.40 -13.50
C PRO A 29 -12.70 3.78 -14.12
N PRO A 30 -13.64 4.36 -14.87
CA PRO A 30 -13.47 5.69 -15.44
C PRO A 30 -13.44 6.82 -14.39
N ASN A 31 -13.97 6.59 -13.18
CA ASN A 31 -14.10 7.55 -12.08
C ASN A 31 -13.59 6.96 -10.75
N PRO A 32 -12.29 6.67 -10.61
CA PRO A 32 -11.75 5.98 -9.43
C PRO A 32 -11.97 6.75 -8.12
N SER A 33 -11.76 8.06 -8.09
CA SER A 33 -11.90 8.88 -6.88
C SER A 33 -13.34 8.90 -6.34
N GLU A 34 -14.34 8.92 -7.22
CA GLU A 34 -15.76 8.84 -6.80
C GLU A 34 -16.07 7.49 -6.16
N LEU A 35 -15.55 6.39 -6.75
CA LEU A 35 -15.74 5.06 -6.19
C LEU A 35 -15.07 4.90 -4.82
N LEU A 36 -13.88 5.47 -4.64
CA LEU A 36 -13.17 5.45 -3.36
C LEU A 36 -13.88 6.31 -2.29
N GLY A 37 -14.57 7.39 -2.70
CA GLY A 37 -15.39 8.20 -1.82
C GLY A 37 -16.82 7.68 -1.62
N SER A 38 -17.19 6.57 -2.22
CA SER A 38 -18.56 6.06 -2.21
C SER A 38 -18.94 5.38 -0.88
N HIS A 39 -20.25 5.27 -0.65
CA HIS A 39 -20.79 4.49 0.46
C HIS A 39 -20.39 3.01 0.39
N GLN A 40 -20.24 2.46 -0.81
CA GLN A 40 -19.78 1.09 -1.04
C GLN A 40 -18.35 0.89 -0.50
N MET A 41 -17.44 1.85 -0.73
CA MET A 41 -16.09 1.78 -0.19
C MET A 41 -16.08 1.85 1.34
N ALA A 42 -16.89 2.74 1.92
CA ALA A 42 -17.04 2.81 3.36
C ALA A 42 -17.57 1.50 3.97
N GLN A 43 -18.50 0.84 3.29
CA GLN A 43 -18.99 -0.48 3.70
C GLN A 43 -17.91 -1.56 3.60
N VAL A 44 -17.10 -1.56 2.53
CA VAL A 44 -15.98 -2.50 2.38
C VAL A 44 -14.98 -2.32 3.50
N ILE A 45 -14.56 -1.08 3.81
CA ILE A 45 -13.66 -0.79 4.93
C ILE A 45 -14.26 -1.26 6.26
N SER A 46 -15.53 -0.95 6.49
CA SER A 46 -16.23 -1.37 7.72
C SER A 46 -16.31 -2.89 7.88
N ASN A 47 -16.53 -3.62 6.78
CA ASN A 47 -16.55 -5.10 6.81
C ASN A 47 -15.16 -5.65 7.12
N LEU A 48 -14.12 -5.14 6.45
CA LEU A 48 -12.74 -5.55 6.69
C LEU A 48 -12.30 -5.26 8.14
N LYS A 49 -12.67 -4.12 8.71
CA LYS A 49 -12.38 -3.77 10.12
C LYS A 49 -13.04 -4.69 11.15
N ARG A 50 -14.10 -5.40 10.79
CA ARG A 50 -14.75 -6.38 11.66
C ARG A 50 -14.11 -7.76 11.57
N GLU A 51 -13.45 -8.06 10.45
CA GLU A 51 -12.87 -9.37 10.17
C GLU A 51 -11.37 -9.44 10.48
N PHE A 52 -10.67 -8.31 10.37
CA PHE A 52 -9.20 -8.25 10.50
C PHE A 52 -8.77 -7.28 11.61
N ASP A 53 -7.72 -7.65 12.34
CA ASP A 53 -7.11 -6.81 13.38
C ASP A 53 -6.48 -5.54 12.80
N VAL A 54 -5.93 -5.64 11.59
CA VAL A 54 -5.27 -4.53 10.88
C VAL A 54 -5.67 -4.57 9.40
N VAL A 55 -6.10 -3.42 8.89
CA VAL A 55 -6.37 -3.20 7.47
C VAL A 55 -5.43 -2.12 6.94
N ILE A 56 -4.61 -2.46 5.95
CA ILE A 56 -3.69 -1.52 5.31
C ILE A 56 -4.21 -1.16 3.92
N LEU A 57 -4.42 0.13 3.68
CA LEU A 57 -4.79 0.68 2.38
C LEU A 57 -3.53 1.23 1.71
N ASP A 58 -3.02 0.55 0.67
CA ASP A 58 -1.93 1.05 -0.16
C ASP A 58 -2.46 2.07 -1.16
N THR A 59 -1.87 3.25 -1.20
CA THR A 59 -2.39 4.39 -1.97
C THR A 59 -1.33 4.97 -2.89
N PRO A 60 -1.73 5.61 -4.00
CA PRO A 60 -0.82 6.41 -4.81
C PRO A 60 -0.27 7.62 -3.99
N PRO A 61 0.78 8.30 -4.50
CA PRO A 61 1.35 9.46 -3.80
C PRO A 61 0.32 10.55 -3.54
N LEU A 62 0.19 10.99 -2.28
CA LEU A 62 -0.82 11.93 -1.81
C LEU A 62 -0.88 13.25 -2.60
N LEU A 63 0.28 13.77 -3.03
CA LEU A 63 0.36 15.03 -3.79
C LEU A 63 0.09 14.88 -5.29
N ALA A 64 -0.06 13.65 -5.79
CA ALA A 64 -0.28 13.40 -7.20
C ALA A 64 -1.78 13.30 -7.55
N VAL A 65 -2.57 12.71 -6.66
CA VAL A 65 -4.00 12.45 -6.87
C VAL A 65 -4.78 12.57 -5.55
N SER A 66 -6.08 12.84 -5.65
CA SER A 66 -6.98 12.99 -4.49
C SER A 66 -7.33 11.68 -3.77
N ASP A 67 -7.10 10.54 -4.41
CA ASP A 67 -7.51 9.21 -3.93
C ASP A 67 -6.98 8.89 -2.53
N ALA A 68 -5.70 9.21 -2.28
CA ALA A 68 -5.07 8.99 -0.98
C ALA A 68 -5.70 9.85 0.13
N ALA A 69 -6.08 11.09 -0.18
CA ALA A 69 -6.76 11.98 0.77
C ALA A 69 -8.18 11.47 1.10
N VAL A 70 -8.91 11.01 0.08
CA VAL A 70 -10.25 10.42 0.24
C VAL A 70 -10.19 9.18 1.14
N LEU A 71 -9.22 8.30 0.94
CA LEU A 71 -9.05 7.11 1.77
C LEU A 71 -8.56 7.44 3.18
N ALA A 72 -7.65 8.42 3.33
CA ALA A 72 -7.16 8.85 4.63
C ALA A 72 -8.28 9.42 5.52
N SER A 73 -9.30 10.07 4.94
CA SER A 73 -10.46 10.57 5.70
C SER A 73 -11.38 9.46 6.23
N GLN A 74 -11.30 8.25 5.69
CA GLN A 74 -12.09 7.09 6.09
C GLN A 74 -11.31 6.10 6.98
N ALA A 75 -10.00 6.27 7.07
CA ALA A 75 -9.11 5.40 7.86
C ALA A 75 -8.99 5.91 9.31
N ASP A 76 -8.62 5.03 10.24
CA ASP A 76 -8.35 5.40 11.64
C ASP A 76 -7.05 6.20 11.77
N GLY A 77 -6.17 6.13 10.77
CA GLY A 77 -4.94 6.90 10.70
C GLY A 77 -4.15 6.68 9.42
N ALA A 78 -3.21 7.57 9.17
CA ALA A 78 -2.34 7.58 8.01
C ALA A 78 -0.86 7.50 8.42
N VAL A 79 -0.09 6.68 7.72
CA VAL A 79 1.37 6.64 7.82
C VAL A 79 1.97 7.28 6.57
N VAL A 80 2.76 8.33 6.75
CA VAL A 80 3.41 9.03 5.64
C VAL A 80 4.73 8.34 5.28
N VAL A 81 4.81 7.71 4.12
CA VAL A 81 6.03 7.06 3.64
C VAL A 81 6.88 8.05 2.86
N VAL A 82 8.08 8.33 3.39
CA VAL A 82 9.08 9.26 2.82
C VAL A 82 10.21 8.45 2.23
N ARG A 83 10.55 8.65 0.96
CA ARG A 83 11.66 7.94 0.32
C ARG A 83 12.96 8.74 0.46
N HIS A 84 13.98 8.14 1.09
CA HIS A 84 15.31 8.75 1.23
C HIS A 84 15.90 9.15 -0.12
N GLY A 85 16.43 10.37 -0.19
CA GLY A 85 17.08 10.92 -1.38
C GLY A 85 16.14 11.23 -2.58
N LYS A 86 14.82 11.06 -2.41
CA LYS A 86 13.81 11.36 -3.44
C LYS A 86 12.74 12.34 -2.98
N SER A 87 12.21 12.17 -1.76
CA SER A 87 11.20 13.08 -1.23
C SER A 87 11.86 14.34 -0.69
N SER A 88 11.46 15.51 -1.20
CA SER A 88 11.93 16.80 -0.67
C SER A 88 11.22 17.15 0.65
N LYS A 89 11.86 18.01 1.47
CA LYS A 89 11.25 18.48 2.73
C LYS A 89 9.93 19.21 2.48
N ASP A 90 9.84 19.98 1.40
CA ASP A 90 8.64 20.74 1.07
C ASP A 90 7.50 19.81 0.61
N ALA A 91 7.81 18.74 -0.15
CA ALA A 91 6.84 17.73 -0.50
C ALA A 91 6.27 17.03 0.76
N VAL A 92 7.12 16.72 1.75
CA VAL A 92 6.66 16.13 3.02
C VAL A 92 5.78 17.11 3.80
N ARG A 93 6.17 18.38 3.92
CA ARG A 93 5.35 19.41 4.57
C ARG A 93 3.98 19.57 3.91
N ASN A 94 3.96 19.65 2.57
CA ASN A 94 2.72 19.78 1.82
C ASN A 94 1.81 18.55 1.99
N ALA A 95 2.39 17.35 2.03
CA ALA A 95 1.64 16.13 2.28
C ALA A 95 1.00 16.12 3.69
N VAL A 96 1.78 16.50 4.72
CA VAL A 96 1.27 16.63 6.08
C VAL A 96 0.16 17.68 6.16
N ALA A 97 0.38 18.88 5.61
CA ALA A 97 -0.63 19.94 5.58
C ALA A 97 -1.93 19.49 4.87
N SER A 98 -1.82 18.73 3.78
CA SER A 98 -3.00 18.20 3.08
C SER A 98 -3.78 17.19 3.92
N LEU A 99 -3.10 16.35 4.70
CA LEU A 99 -3.76 15.43 5.64
C LEU A 99 -4.42 16.17 6.81
N GLU A 100 -3.76 17.21 7.35
CA GLU A 100 -4.31 18.06 8.41
C GLU A 100 -5.56 18.80 7.95
N GLN A 101 -5.59 19.31 6.71
CA GLN A 101 -6.76 20.00 6.14
C GLN A 101 -8.03 19.14 6.11
N ILE A 102 -7.87 17.82 5.95
CA ILE A 102 -9.00 16.87 5.98
C ILE A 102 -9.20 16.22 7.35
N ASN A 103 -8.53 16.73 8.40
CA ASN A 103 -8.54 16.18 9.75
C ASN A 103 -8.17 14.70 9.84
N ALA A 104 -7.29 14.21 8.95
CA ALA A 104 -6.79 12.84 9.01
C ALA A 104 -5.84 12.68 10.20
N ASN A 105 -5.98 11.58 10.94
CA ASN A 105 -5.10 11.26 12.06
C ASN A 105 -3.75 10.76 11.52
N ILE A 106 -2.67 11.53 11.68
CA ILE A 106 -1.32 11.17 11.24
C ILE A 106 -0.64 10.37 12.35
N LEU A 107 -0.46 9.05 12.12
CA LEU A 107 0.19 8.15 13.08
C LEU A 107 1.71 8.35 13.13
N GLY A 108 2.30 8.83 12.03
CA GLY A 108 3.74 9.08 11.96
C GLY A 108 4.29 8.96 10.54
N THR A 109 5.63 8.91 10.46
CA THR A 109 6.35 8.82 9.18
C THR A 109 7.29 7.62 9.15
N VAL A 110 7.43 7.01 7.98
CA VAL A 110 8.42 5.95 7.70
C VAL A 110 9.42 6.47 6.68
N LEU A 111 10.70 6.50 7.02
CA LEU A 111 11.77 6.79 6.06
C LEU A 111 12.21 5.50 5.37
N ASN A 112 11.81 5.35 4.11
CA ASN A 112 12.07 4.18 3.30
C ASN A 112 13.32 4.34 2.41
N ALA A 113 13.88 3.22 1.95
CA ALA A 113 15.03 3.16 1.04
C ALA A 113 16.29 3.87 1.56
N VAL A 114 16.52 3.85 2.88
CA VAL A 114 17.74 4.38 3.47
C VAL A 114 18.91 3.45 3.14
N PRO A 115 20.03 3.97 2.55
CA PRO A 115 21.20 3.14 2.25
C PRO A 115 21.82 2.61 3.55
N VAL A 116 21.94 1.30 3.68
CA VAL A 116 22.71 0.69 4.76
C VAL A 116 24.19 0.80 4.40
N LYS A 117 24.93 1.72 5.05
CA LYS A 117 26.41 1.77 4.90
C LYS A 117 26.99 0.52 5.55
N ARG A 118 27.52 -0.39 4.75
CA ARG A 118 28.38 -1.48 5.24
C ARG A 118 29.70 -0.84 5.72
N GLY A 119 29.89 -0.69 7.04
CA GLY A 119 31.15 -0.23 7.61
C GLY A 119 31.07 1.09 8.36
N GLY A 120 30.41 1.13 9.50
CA GLY A 120 30.46 2.23 10.45
C GLY A 120 30.06 1.70 11.84
N SER A 121 30.94 1.82 12.81
CA SER A 121 30.80 1.35 14.21
C SER A 121 29.73 2.12 14.99
N TYR A 122 28.49 2.00 14.65
CA TYR A 122 27.34 2.25 15.50
C TYR A 122 26.26 1.20 15.16
N GLY A 123 26.52 -0.03 15.64
CA GLY A 123 25.61 -1.16 15.49
C GLY A 123 24.52 -1.11 16.54
N TYR A 124 23.36 -0.56 16.19
CA TYR A 124 22.13 -1.13 16.70
C TYR A 124 21.54 -1.98 15.58
N ALA A 125 21.97 -3.23 15.59
CA ALA A 125 21.51 -4.28 14.69
C ALA A 125 20.08 -4.68 15.07
N TYR A 126 19.09 -4.09 14.43
CA TYR A 126 17.86 -4.82 14.18
C TYR A 126 18.09 -5.61 12.89
N GLY A 127 18.80 -6.71 13.05
CA GLY A 127 19.02 -7.69 11.99
C GLY A 127 17.78 -8.53 11.77
N TYR A 128 16.88 -8.10 10.91
CA TYR A 128 16.08 -9.05 10.17
C TYR A 128 16.88 -9.42 8.92
N GLY A 129 17.65 -10.49 9.06
CA GLY A 129 18.39 -11.11 7.96
C GLY A 129 17.42 -11.69 6.95
N TYR A 130 17.14 -10.96 5.88
CA TYR A 130 16.77 -11.58 4.63
C TYR A 130 18.09 -12.08 4.02
N GLY A 131 18.29 -13.40 4.09
CA GLY A 131 19.44 -14.06 3.49
C GLY A 131 19.51 -13.73 2.00
N ASP A 132 20.70 -13.30 1.56
CA ASP A 132 21.10 -13.27 0.16
C ASP A 132 21.14 -14.71 -0.37
N GLY A 133 19.96 -15.25 -0.69
CA GLY A 133 19.82 -16.41 -1.54
C GLY A 133 20.13 -15.97 -2.99
N LYS A 134 21.36 -16.20 -3.43
CA LYS A 134 21.65 -16.18 -4.88
C LYS A 134 20.66 -17.10 -5.58
N PRO A 135 19.94 -16.66 -6.60
CA PRO A 135 19.16 -17.57 -7.43
C PRO A 135 20.13 -18.37 -8.30
N SER A 136 20.49 -19.57 -7.88
CA SER A 136 21.04 -20.60 -8.74
C SER A 136 19.85 -21.34 -9.35
N GLY A 137 19.63 -21.19 -10.65
CA GLY A 137 18.67 -22.02 -11.38
C GLY A 137 18.01 -21.28 -12.53
N ASP A 138 18.39 -21.69 -13.72
CA ASP A 138 17.84 -21.30 -15.02
C ASP A 138 16.30 -21.30 -15.05
N TYR A 139 15.69 -20.13 -15.04
CA TYR A 139 14.30 -19.96 -15.43
C TYR A 139 14.23 -19.95 -16.98
N LYS A 140 14.02 -21.12 -17.60
CA LYS A 140 13.59 -21.21 -18.99
C LYS A 140 12.17 -20.61 -19.10
N LYS A 141 12.06 -19.51 -19.85
CA LYS A 141 10.75 -18.96 -20.25
C LYS A 141 9.99 -20.03 -21.06
N PRO A 142 8.70 -20.29 -20.76
CA PRO A 142 7.88 -21.12 -21.63
C PRO A 142 7.67 -20.40 -22.97
N ALA A 143 7.91 -21.14 -24.07
CA ALA A 143 7.66 -20.66 -25.42
C ALA A 143 6.16 -20.49 -25.63
N ILE A 144 5.74 -19.28 -26.01
CA ILE A 144 4.39 -19.00 -26.50
C ILE A 144 4.31 -19.62 -27.91
N GLN A 145 3.59 -20.72 -28.05
CA GLN A 145 3.21 -21.23 -29.37
C GLN A 145 2.16 -20.29 -29.97
N GLN A 146 2.53 -19.58 -31.02
CA GLN A 146 1.59 -18.93 -31.90
C GLN A 146 0.94 -20.05 -32.76
N GLY A 147 -0.33 -20.34 -32.46
CA GLY A 147 -1.18 -21.17 -33.27
C GLY A 147 -1.71 -20.40 -34.48
N ALA A 148 -1.67 -21.04 -35.63
CA ALA A 148 -2.19 -20.57 -36.91
C ALA A 148 -3.71 -20.38 -36.90
#